data_f01774250725e3e67e4eb1fb1ed7d396
#
_entry.id   f01774250725e3e67e4eb1fb1ed7d396
#
_cell.length_a   1.000
_cell.length_b   1.000
_cell.length_c   1.000
_cell.angle_alpha   90.00
_cell.angle_beta   90.00
_cell.angle_gamma   90.00
#
_symmetry.space_group_name_H-M   'P 1'
#
loop_
_entity.id
_entity.type
_entity.pdbx_description
1 polymer ?
#
loop_
_entity_poly.entity_id
_entity_poly.type
_entity_poly.pdbx_seq_one_letter_code
_entity_poly.pdbx_strand_id
1 'polypeptide(L)'
;LVLDSHQWIQDVTFPARLYLKTLGVENLGNVSVLDQNEPLLLDGLGRYTIRHFLQQNEQQAQPEVLLDQLPVGKVQYSAWQQGIFEQECLLERLHHYAPAVTQTTQRVWRIAKQLHMNITVPKSETQDWVSMEASSARAKRRAKVWLEYLLWLAYLNEGSAGTERRRIVVFSDQTVICKGISSEQARQYLQ
;
A
#
# COMPACT_ATOMS: atom_id res chain seq x y z
N LEU A 1 -10.26 23.66 7.62
CA LEU A 1 -9.01 22.90 7.48
C LEU A 1 -9.32 21.64 6.67
N VAL A 2 -8.50 21.36 5.66
CA VAL A 2 -8.59 20.11 4.88
C VAL A 2 -7.35 19.30 5.15
N LEU A 3 -7.53 18.05 5.63
CA LEU A 3 -6.48 17.09 5.87
C LEU A 3 -6.45 16.08 4.71
N ASP A 4 -5.27 15.59 4.39
CA ASP A 4 -5.11 14.44 3.50
C ASP A 4 -4.94 13.15 4.32
N SER A 5 -5.76 12.14 4.05
CA SER A 5 -5.77 10.89 4.81
C SER A 5 -4.47 10.11 4.66
N HIS A 6 -3.85 10.14 3.47
CA HIS A 6 -2.59 9.45 3.24
C HIS A 6 -1.46 10.06 4.07
N GLN A 7 -1.38 11.41 4.11
CA GLN A 7 -0.41 12.11 4.93
C GLN A 7 -0.67 11.86 6.42
N TRP A 8 -1.93 11.92 6.86
CA TRP A 8 -2.31 11.63 8.24
C TRP A 8 -1.91 10.20 8.66
N ILE A 9 -2.20 9.20 7.84
CA ILE A 9 -1.80 7.81 8.10
C ILE A 9 -0.27 7.68 8.19
N GLN A 10 0.49 8.36 7.33
CA GLN A 10 1.95 8.37 7.40
C GLN A 10 2.46 8.97 8.70
N ASP A 11 1.88 10.07 9.14
CA ASP A 11 2.30 10.77 10.36
C ASP A 11 1.98 9.95 11.62
N VAL A 12 0.81 9.31 11.66
CA VAL A 12 0.41 8.40 12.77
C VAL A 12 1.26 7.12 12.81
N THR A 13 1.54 6.53 11.66
CA THR A 13 2.35 5.30 11.59
C THR A 13 3.85 5.53 11.75
N PHE A 14 4.31 6.79 11.70
CA PHE A 14 5.71 7.15 11.88
C PHE A 14 5.85 8.47 12.67
N PRO A 15 5.49 8.48 13.97
CA PRO A 15 5.45 9.69 14.80
C PRO A 15 6.81 10.39 14.93
N ALA A 16 7.93 9.65 14.83
CA ALA A 16 9.26 10.27 14.83
C ALA A 16 9.45 11.24 13.65
N ARG A 17 8.89 10.93 12.47
CA ARG A 17 8.92 11.83 11.31
C ARG A 17 8.10 13.09 11.57
N LEU A 18 6.92 12.94 12.17
CA LEU A 18 6.09 14.08 12.54
C LEU A 18 6.86 15.02 13.52
N TYR A 19 7.49 14.43 14.53
CA TYR A 19 8.31 15.18 15.49
C TYR A 19 9.46 15.92 14.81
N LEU A 20 10.20 15.27 13.90
CA LEU A 20 11.28 15.93 13.15
C LEU A 20 10.77 17.08 12.29
N LYS A 21 9.60 16.94 11.66
CA LYS A 21 8.96 18.05 10.93
C LYS A 21 8.65 19.24 11.84
N THR A 22 8.16 19.00 13.07
CA THR A 22 7.88 20.10 14.03
C THR A 22 9.14 20.81 14.47
N LEU A 23 10.31 20.16 14.39
CA LEU A 23 11.63 20.75 14.63
C LEU A 23 12.25 21.42 13.39
N GLY A 24 11.52 21.49 12.26
CA GLY A 24 12.01 22.05 11.00
C GLY A 24 12.97 21.16 10.22
N VAL A 25 13.11 19.88 10.60
CA VAL A 25 13.92 18.90 9.87
C VAL A 25 13.09 18.25 8.79
N GLU A 26 13.08 18.85 7.59
CA GLU A 26 12.24 18.33 6.47
C GLU A 26 12.91 17.19 5.71
N ASN A 27 14.23 17.15 5.63
CA ASN A 27 14.98 16.10 4.94
C ASN A 27 16.20 15.66 5.76
N LEU A 28 16.15 14.45 6.26
CA LEU A 28 17.37 13.70 6.53
C LEU A 28 17.91 13.32 5.14
N GLY A 29 18.90 14.10 4.66
CA GLY A 29 19.47 13.88 3.35
C GLY A 29 19.79 12.39 3.16
N ASN A 30 19.18 11.77 2.18
CA ASN A 30 19.63 10.47 1.71
C ASN A 30 21.03 10.70 1.14
N VAL A 31 22.05 10.49 1.95
CA VAL A 31 23.39 10.27 1.44
C VAL A 31 23.31 8.94 0.69
N SER A 32 23.03 9.01 -0.61
CA SER A 32 23.21 7.86 -1.47
C SER A 32 24.73 7.61 -1.52
N VAL A 33 25.19 6.72 -0.66
CA VAL A 33 26.47 6.09 -0.88
C VAL A 33 26.27 5.32 -2.19
N LEU A 34 26.83 5.84 -3.27
CA LEU A 34 26.94 5.10 -4.53
C LEU A 34 27.78 3.86 -4.19
N ASP A 35 27.09 2.75 -4.03
CA ASP A 35 27.74 1.47 -3.88
C ASP A 35 28.40 1.16 -5.24
N GLN A 36 29.73 1.32 -5.30
CA GLN A 36 30.51 1.10 -6.52
C GLN A 36 30.61 -0.39 -6.89
N ASN A 37 30.07 -1.26 -6.06
CA ASN A 37 30.04 -2.69 -6.29
C ASN A 37 28.74 -3.07 -7.00
N GLU A 38 28.89 -3.68 -8.17
CA GLU A 38 27.76 -4.29 -8.88
C GLU A 38 27.16 -5.40 -8.01
N PRO A 39 25.83 -5.38 -7.75
CA PRO A 39 25.21 -6.40 -6.92
C PRO A 39 25.27 -7.76 -7.63
N LEU A 40 25.99 -8.72 -7.05
CA LEU A 40 26.02 -10.10 -7.54
C LEU A 40 24.69 -10.83 -7.28
N LEU A 41 23.92 -10.38 -6.29
CA LEU A 41 22.63 -10.94 -5.91
C LEU A 41 21.63 -9.80 -5.68
N LEU A 42 20.38 -10.04 -6.07
CA LEU A 42 19.30 -9.12 -5.71
C LEU A 42 19.05 -9.15 -4.21
N ASP A 43 19.17 -7.99 -3.61
CA ASP A 43 18.71 -7.75 -2.24
C ASP A 43 17.18 -7.60 -2.16
N GLY A 44 16.66 -7.31 -0.98
CA GLY A 44 15.23 -7.11 -0.76
C GLY A 44 14.67 -5.90 -1.52
N LEU A 45 15.47 -4.86 -1.75
CA LEU A 45 15.08 -3.66 -2.48
C LEU A 45 15.01 -3.93 -3.98
N GLY A 46 15.99 -4.61 -4.56
CA GLY A 46 15.99 -4.99 -5.96
C GLY A 46 14.79 -5.90 -6.31
N ARG A 47 14.46 -6.88 -5.47
CA ARG A 47 13.25 -7.71 -5.63
C ARG A 47 11.97 -6.88 -5.56
N TYR A 48 11.88 -5.94 -4.63
CA TYR A 48 10.74 -5.03 -4.55
C TYR A 48 10.61 -4.19 -5.83
N THR A 49 11.71 -3.65 -6.34
CA THR A 49 11.72 -2.80 -7.54
C THR A 49 11.21 -3.57 -8.75
N ILE A 50 11.65 -4.82 -8.97
CA ILE A 50 11.15 -5.66 -10.07
C ILE A 50 9.65 -5.89 -9.93
N ARG A 51 9.17 -6.32 -8.77
CA ARG A 51 7.73 -6.57 -8.55
C ARG A 51 6.89 -5.32 -8.74
N HIS A 52 7.37 -4.18 -8.22
CA HIS A 52 6.67 -2.90 -8.37
C HIS A 52 6.60 -2.47 -9.84
N PHE A 53 7.68 -2.65 -10.59
CA PHE A 53 7.71 -2.38 -12.02
C PHE A 53 6.74 -3.27 -12.80
N LEU A 54 6.72 -4.57 -12.51
CA LEU A 54 5.80 -5.54 -13.12
C LEU A 54 4.33 -5.22 -12.81
N GLN A 55 4.01 -4.76 -11.60
CA GLN A 55 2.66 -4.31 -11.24
C GLN A 55 2.19 -3.09 -12.04
N GLN A 56 3.10 -2.19 -12.39
CA GLN A 56 2.76 -0.98 -13.14
C GLN A 56 2.69 -1.20 -14.64
N ASN A 57 3.39 -2.21 -15.17
CA ASN A 57 3.62 -2.42 -16.59
C ASN A 57 3.25 -3.84 -17.07
N GLU A 58 2.13 -4.39 -16.58
CA GLU A 58 1.71 -5.80 -16.74
C GLU A 58 1.84 -6.39 -18.15
N GLN A 59 1.68 -5.58 -19.21
CA GLN A 59 1.66 -6.07 -20.60
C GLN A 59 2.91 -5.76 -21.42
N GLN A 60 3.81 -4.90 -20.93
CA GLN A 60 4.97 -4.41 -21.70
C GLN A 60 6.26 -4.38 -20.89
N ALA A 61 6.30 -5.12 -19.79
CA ALA A 61 7.46 -5.15 -18.92
C ALA A 61 8.63 -5.87 -19.61
N GLN A 62 9.67 -5.12 -19.97
CA GLN A 62 10.92 -5.63 -20.54
C GLN A 62 12.06 -5.43 -19.54
N PRO A 63 12.96 -6.41 -19.38
CA PRO A 63 14.08 -6.31 -18.43
C PRO A 63 15.02 -5.14 -18.74
N GLU A 64 15.08 -4.70 -20.00
CA GLU A 64 15.94 -3.63 -20.48
C GLU A 64 15.72 -2.29 -19.77
N VAL A 65 14.51 -2.06 -19.28
CA VAL A 65 14.16 -0.81 -18.54
C VAL A 65 14.78 -0.78 -17.15
N LEU A 66 15.12 -1.94 -16.59
CA LEU A 66 15.70 -2.08 -15.25
C LEU A 66 17.17 -2.54 -15.28
N LEU A 67 17.85 -2.47 -16.43
CA LEU A 67 19.22 -2.97 -16.58
C LEU A 67 20.18 -2.43 -15.51
N ASP A 68 20.08 -1.13 -15.22
CA ASP A 68 20.95 -0.47 -14.23
C ASP A 68 20.71 -0.89 -12.77
N GLN A 69 19.59 -1.60 -12.52
CA GLN A 69 19.17 -2.03 -11.17
C GLN A 69 19.24 -3.55 -11.00
N LEU A 70 19.53 -4.27 -12.08
CA LEU A 70 19.63 -5.71 -12.08
C LEU A 70 21.11 -6.15 -12.05
N PRO A 71 21.40 -7.32 -11.44
CA PRO A 71 22.73 -7.92 -11.51
C PRO A 71 23.17 -8.13 -12.96
N VAL A 72 24.47 -8.04 -13.22
CA VAL A 72 25.01 -8.15 -14.59
C VAL A 72 25.10 -9.62 -15.05
N GLY A 73 24.96 -9.85 -16.34
CA GLY A 73 25.17 -11.13 -17.00
C GLY A 73 24.02 -12.14 -16.82
N LYS A 74 24.36 -13.43 -16.72
CA LYS A 74 23.34 -14.51 -16.65
C LYS A 74 22.43 -14.41 -15.41
N VAL A 75 22.92 -13.82 -14.33
CA VAL A 75 22.16 -13.64 -13.09
C VAL A 75 20.99 -12.67 -13.29
N GLN A 76 21.14 -11.67 -14.19
CA GLN A 76 20.10 -10.73 -14.55
C GLN A 76 18.82 -11.42 -15.03
N TYR A 77 18.99 -12.36 -15.98
CA TYR A 77 17.85 -13.10 -16.52
C TYR A 77 17.14 -13.95 -15.44
N SER A 78 17.94 -14.64 -14.60
CA SER A 78 17.41 -15.44 -13.51
C SER A 78 16.65 -14.57 -12.49
N ALA A 79 17.17 -13.39 -12.15
CA ALA A 79 16.54 -12.44 -11.24
C ALA A 79 15.20 -11.91 -11.80
N TRP A 80 15.17 -11.61 -13.10
CA TRP A 80 13.95 -11.20 -13.79
C TRP A 80 12.88 -12.30 -13.81
N GLN A 81 13.26 -13.54 -14.17
CA GLN A 81 12.35 -14.69 -14.15
C GLN A 81 11.79 -14.97 -12.78
N GLN A 82 12.61 -14.84 -11.74
CA GLN A 82 12.13 -14.96 -10.37
C GLN A 82 11.12 -13.86 -10.02
N GLY A 83 11.36 -12.62 -10.47
CA GLY A 83 10.41 -11.51 -10.28
C GLY A 83 9.05 -11.76 -10.94
N ILE A 84 9.06 -12.30 -12.17
CA ILE A 84 7.83 -12.70 -12.88
C ILE A 84 7.09 -13.77 -12.08
N PHE A 85 7.77 -14.82 -11.66
CA PHE A 85 7.17 -15.90 -10.86
C PHE A 85 6.56 -15.38 -9.54
N GLU A 86 7.28 -14.50 -8.82
CA GLU A 86 6.77 -13.87 -7.60
C GLU A 86 5.53 -13.01 -7.86
N GLN A 87 5.47 -12.32 -9.01
CA GLN A 87 4.31 -11.54 -9.44
C GLN A 87 3.11 -12.43 -9.79
N GLU A 88 3.33 -13.53 -10.50
CA GLU A 88 2.28 -14.52 -10.80
C GLU A 88 1.68 -15.11 -9.52
N CYS A 89 2.51 -15.48 -8.55
CA CYS A 89 2.04 -15.94 -7.23
C CYS A 89 1.23 -14.88 -6.48
N LEU A 90 1.55 -13.59 -6.66
CA LEU A 90 0.76 -12.49 -6.10
C LEU A 90 -0.62 -12.39 -6.77
N LEU A 91 -0.66 -12.48 -8.09
CA LEU A 91 -1.89 -12.44 -8.88
C LEU A 91 -2.80 -13.64 -8.57
N GLU A 92 -2.26 -14.84 -8.45
CA GLU A 92 -3.02 -16.03 -8.03
C GLU A 92 -3.65 -15.83 -6.64
N ARG A 93 -2.89 -15.30 -5.69
CA ARG A 93 -3.44 -14.98 -4.36
C ARG A 93 -4.51 -13.88 -4.42
N LEU A 94 -4.35 -12.88 -5.29
CA LEU A 94 -5.36 -11.85 -5.51
C LEU A 94 -6.65 -12.47 -6.04
N HIS A 95 -6.54 -13.33 -7.06
CA HIS A 95 -7.69 -13.97 -7.70
C HIS A 95 -8.49 -14.88 -6.75
N HIS A 96 -7.86 -15.38 -5.68
CA HIS A 96 -8.56 -16.11 -4.62
C HIS A 96 -9.58 -15.23 -3.89
N TYR A 97 -9.37 -13.90 -3.80
CA TYR A 97 -10.25 -12.97 -3.10
C TYR A 97 -11.12 -12.14 -4.03
N ALA A 98 -10.61 -11.78 -5.19
CA ALA A 98 -11.32 -10.95 -6.16
C ALA A 98 -10.72 -11.13 -7.56
N PRO A 99 -11.54 -10.98 -8.63
CA PRO A 99 -11.06 -11.09 -10.02
C PRO A 99 -10.05 -9.98 -10.39
N ALA A 100 -10.09 -8.85 -9.69
CA ALA A 100 -9.20 -7.72 -9.91
C ALA A 100 -9.08 -6.83 -8.67
N VAL A 101 -8.11 -5.94 -8.67
CA VAL A 101 -7.96 -4.88 -7.66
C VAL A 101 -9.15 -3.94 -7.69
N THR A 102 -9.67 -3.58 -6.51
CA THR A 102 -10.81 -2.66 -6.40
C THR A 102 -10.42 -1.26 -6.86
N GLN A 103 -11.19 -0.68 -7.76
CA GLN A 103 -11.01 0.71 -8.16
C GLN A 103 -11.37 1.63 -6.99
N THR A 104 -10.54 2.65 -6.78
CA THR A 104 -10.73 3.63 -5.71
C THR A 104 -11.06 5.02 -6.26
N THR A 105 -11.62 5.86 -5.42
CA THR A 105 -11.90 7.26 -5.69
C THR A 105 -11.58 8.10 -4.46
N GLN A 106 -11.27 9.36 -4.67
CA GLN A 106 -11.12 10.31 -3.55
C GLN A 106 -12.47 10.91 -3.20
N ARG A 107 -12.73 11.04 -1.90
CA ARG A 107 -13.93 11.66 -1.34
C ARG A 107 -13.54 12.63 -0.23
N VAL A 108 -14.34 13.69 -0.08
CA VAL A 108 -14.19 14.63 1.03
C VAL A 108 -15.12 14.18 2.15
N TRP A 109 -14.53 13.81 3.28
CA TRP A 109 -15.27 13.47 4.49
C TRP A 109 -15.29 14.64 5.46
N ARG A 110 -16.48 15.04 5.91
CA ARG A 110 -16.66 16.08 6.91
C ARG A 110 -16.61 15.46 8.30
N ILE A 111 -15.48 15.61 8.99
CA ILE A 111 -15.28 15.08 10.35
C ILE A 111 -15.94 15.98 11.40
N ALA A 112 -15.83 17.31 11.23
CA ALA A 112 -16.41 18.31 12.11
C ALA A 112 -16.82 19.55 11.32
N LYS A 113 -17.45 20.56 11.99
CA LYS A 113 -17.95 21.77 11.31
C LYS A 113 -16.93 22.45 10.40
N GLN A 114 -15.65 22.48 10.80
CA GLN A 114 -14.57 23.16 10.06
C GLN A 114 -13.43 22.22 9.68
N LEU A 115 -13.61 20.91 9.89
CA LEU A 115 -12.58 19.91 9.61
C LEU A 115 -13.07 18.92 8.55
N HIS A 116 -12.39 18.89 7.42
CA HIS A 116 -12.63 17.95 6.32
C HIS A 116 -11.38 17.10 6.11
N MET A 117 -11.55 15.89 5.61
CA MET A 117 -10.46 15.01 5.23
C MET A 117 -10.69 14.46 3.83
N ASN A 118 -9.70 14.55 2.97
CA ASN A 118 -9.69 13.84 1.69
C ASN A 118 -9.33 12.39 1.97
N ILE A 119 -10.24 11.47 1.70
CA ILE A 119 -10.05 10.03 1.90
C ILE A 119 -10.11 9.30 0.58
N THR A 120 -9.33 8.23 0.47
CA THR A 120 -9.41 7.27 -0.63
C THR A 120 -10.33 6.13 -0.20
N VAL A 121 -11.34 5.84 -1.01
CA VAL A 121 -12.35 4.80 -0.74
C VAL A 121 -12.64 3.99 -2.00
N PRO A 122 -13.15 2.76 -1.90
CA PRO A 122 -13.64 2.00 -3.04
C PRO A 122 -14.72 2.79 -3.80
N LYS A 123 -14.73 2.70 -5.13
CA LYS A 123 -15.82 3.30 -5.94
C LYS A 123 -17.18 2.67 -5.63
N SER A 124 -17.20 1.36 -5.37
CA SER A 124 -18.41 0.63 -4.97
C SER A 124 -18.46 0.48 -3.44
N GLU A 125 -19.47 1.02 -2.82
CA GLU A 125 -19.67 0.92 -1.36
C GLU A 125 -20.14 -0.46 -0.88
N THR A 126 -20.57 -1.32 -1.81
CA THR A 126 -21.14 -2.64 -1.50
C THR A 126 -20.12 -3.78 -1.58
N GLN A 127 -18.92 -3.52 -2.08
CA GLN A 127 -17.89 -4.53 -2.32
C GLN A 127 -16.74 -4.42 -1.32
N ASP A 128 -16.02 -5.55 -1.16
CA ASP A 128 -14.77 -5.56 -0.45
C ASP A 128 -13.74 -4.62 -1.10
N TRP A 129 -12.91 -4.01 -0.29
CA TRP A 129 -11.79 -3.21 -0.78
C TRP A 129 -10.53 -4.09 -0.88
N VAL A 130 -10.22 -4.51 -2.08
CA VAL A 130 -9.09 -5.39 -2.38
C VAL A 130 -7.99 -4.62 -3.08
N SER A 131 -6.74 -4.75 -2.61
CA SER A 131 -5.56 -4.20 -3.28
C SER A 131 -4.38 -5.14 -3.18
N MET A 132 -3.35 -4.90 -3.99
CA MET A 132 -2.11 -5.66 -4.05
C MET A 132 -0.92 -4.73 -3.82
N GLU A 133 0.06 -5.17 -3.05
CA GLU A 133 1.31 -4.44 -2.80
C GLU A 133 2.53 -5.36 -2.98
N ALA A 134 3.50 -4.93 -3.77
CA ALA A 134 4.77 -5.64 -4.03
C ALA A 134 5.65 -5.84 -2.80
N SER A 135 5.35 -5.14 -1.71
CA SER A 135 6.12 -5.15 -0.48
C SER A 135 5.67 -6.24 0.50
N SER A 136 6.47 -6.50 1.54
CA SER A 136 6.07 -7.36 2.67
C SER A 136 5.16 -6.64 3.67
N ALA A 137 4.28 -7.41 4.34
CA ALA A 137 3.31 -6.94 5.33
C ALA A 137 3.95 -6.64 6.70
N ARG A 138 4.96 -5.78 6.75
CA ARG A 138 5.58 -5.34 8.01
C ARG A 138 4.59 -4.58 8.89
N ALA A 139 4.87 -4.47 10.19
CA ALA A 139 3.98 -3.85 11.19
C ALA A 139 3.44 -2.47 10.76
N LYS A 140 4.30 -1.59 10.25
CA LYS A 140 3.91 -0.27 9.74
C LYS A 140 2.89 -0.35 8.60
N ARG A 141 3.06 -1.29 7.66
CA ARG A 141 2.14 -1.46 6.54
C ARG A 141 0.80 -2.05 6.98
N ARG A 142 0.83 -3.00 7.92
CA ARG A 142 -0.40 -3.52 8.52
C ARG A 142 -1.18 -2.44 9.27
N ALA A 143 -0.49 -1.57 10.01
CA ALA A 143 -1.11 -0.42 10.66
C ALA A 143 -1.74 0.54 9.64
N LYS A 144 -1.07 0.81 8.51
CA LYS A 144 -1.63 1.59 7.41
C LYS A 144 -2.93 0.97 6.89
N VAL A 145 -2.93 -0.34 6.59
CA VAL A 145 -4.13 -1.06 6.10
C VAL A 145 -5.28 -0.97 7.10
N TRP A 146 -4.97 -1.10 8.38
CA TRP A 146 -5.94 -0.97 9.45
C TRP A 146 -6.55 0.44 9.52
N LEU A 147 -5.74 1.48 9.46
CA LEU A 147 -6.21 2.86 9.47
C LEU A 147 -7.03 3.21 8.22
N GLU A 148 -6.62 2.73 7.04
CA GLU A 148 -7.43 2.86 5.81
C GLU A 148 -8.82 2.21 5.98
N TYR A 149 -8.86 1.03 6.58
CA TYR A 149 -10.11 0.32 6.87
C TYR A 149 -11.02 1.10 7.83
N LEU A 150 -10.44 1.62 8.94
CA LEU A 150 -11.19 2.42 9.89
C LEU A 150 -11.75 3.71 9.25
N LEU A 151 -10.94 4.44 8.49
CA LEU A 151 -11.36 5.65 7.80
C LEU A 151 -12.49 5.36 6.80
N TRP A 152 -12.38 4.27 6.04
CA TRP A 152 -13.42 3.86 5.11
C TRP A 152 -14.73 3.55 5.82
N LEU A 153 -14.72 2.74 6.87
CA LEU A 153 -15.91 2.40 7.65
C LEU A 153 -16.52 3.62 8.35
N ALA A 154 -15.68 4.50 8.90
CA ALA A 154 -16.15 5.71 9.57
C ALA A 154 -16.81 6.72 8.61
N TYR A 155 -16.34 6.74 7.34
CA TYR A 155 -16.93 7.54 6.27
C TYR A 155 -18.32 7.01 5.87
N LEU A 156 -18.53 5.71 5.85
CA LEU A 156 -19.82 5.11 5.50
C LEU A 156 -20.85 5.43 6.58
N ASN A 157 -21.97 5.98 6.17
CA ASN A 157 -23.09 6.24 7.08
C ASN A 157 -23.80 4.91 7.45
N GLU A 158 -24.41 4.88 8.63
CA GLU A 158 -25.05 3.70 9.24
C GLU A 158 -26.18 3.04 8.44
N GLY A 159 -26.65 3.66 7.34
CA GLY A 159 -27.74 3.14 6.51
C GLY A 159 -27.40 1.87 5.69
N SER A 160 -26.17 1.43 5.70
CA SER A 160 -25.72 0.20 5.00
C SER A 160 -25.56 -0.99 5.96
N ALA A 161 -26.44 -1.12 6.94
CA ALA A 161 -26.47 -2.24 7.86
C ALA A 161 -26.75 -3.55 7.11
N GLY A 162 -25.81 -4.49 7.10
CA GLY A 162 -26.05 -5.85 6.66
C GLY A 162 -24.95 -6.56 5.90
N THR A 163 -24.01 -5.88 5.28
CA THR A 163 -22.88 -6.53 4.61
C THR A 163 -21.58 -6.37 5.39
N GLU A 164 -21.02 -7.47 5.83
CA GLU A 164 -19.66 -7.47 6.42
C GLU A 164 -18.68 -7.02 5.34
N ARG A 165 -18.13 -5.81 5.49
CA ARG A 165 -17.15 -5.25 4.57
C ARG A 165 -15.75 -5.63 5.00
N ARG A 166 -14.90 -5.92 4.03
CA ARG A 166 -13.52 -6.34 4.28
C ARG A 166 -12.54 -5.46 3.53
N ARG A 167 -11.45 -5.07 4.19
CA ARG A 167 -10.27 -4.50 3.56
C ARG A 167 -9.25 -5.62 3.40
N ILE A 168 -8.92 -6.00 2.17
CA ILE A 168 -8.02 -7.12 1.85
C ILE A 168 -6.82 -6.54 1.11
N VAL A 169 -5.62 -6.79 1.61
CA VAL A 169 -4.37 -6.42 0.94
C VAL A 169 -3.50 -7.64 0.78
N VAL A 170 -3.18 -7.97 -0.47
CA VAL A 170 -2.28 -9.05 -0.83
C VAL A 170 -0.86 -8.49 -0.89
N PHE A 171 -0.01 -8.89 0.06
CA PHE A 171 1.42 -8.55 0.11
C PHE A 171 2.26 -9.68 -0.48
N SER A 172 3.54 -9.41 -0.72
CA SER A 172 4.47 -10.41 -1.26
C SER A 172 4.63 -11.65 -0.37
N ASP A 173 4.52 -11.49 0.94
CA ASP A 173 4.71 -12.54 1.95
C ASP A 173 3.40 -13.11 2.50
N GLN A 174 2.35 -12.31 2.60
CA GLN A 174 1.07 -12.74 3.19
C GLN A 174 -0.10 -11.86 2.74
N THR A 175 -1.34 -12.30 3.03
CA THR A 175 -2.54 -11.49 2.85
C THR A 175 -3.02 -10.97 4.21
N VAL A 176 -3.33 -9.68 4.26
CA VAL A 176 -3.91 -9.02 5.44
C VAL A 176 -5.39 -8.75 5.17
N ILE A 177 -6.25 -9.22 6.09
CA ILE A 177 -7.70 -9.05 6.02
C ILE A 177 -8.16 -8.34 7.27
N CYS A 178 -8.77 -7.16 7.11
CA CYS A 178 -9.45 -6.42 8.17
C CYS A 178 -10.95 -6.61 8.00
N LYS A 179 -11.65 -7.05 9.06
CA LYS A 179 -13.09 -7.31 9.08
C LYS A 179 -13.66 -7.25 10.49
N GLY A 180 -14.97 -7.31 10.62
CA GLY A 180 -15.66 -7.50 11.91
C GLY A 180 -15.78 -6.23 12.75
N ILE A 181 -15.71 -5.03 12.16
CA ILE A 181 -15.89 -3.74 12.85
C ILE A 181 -17.08 -2.99 12.24
N SER A 182 -17.91 -2.41 13.10
CA SER A 182 -18.99 -1.52 12.67
C SER A 182 -18.48 -0.10 12.37
N SER A 183 -19.27 0.68 11.61
CA SER A 183 -18.96 2.10 11.35
C SER A 183 -18.90 2.93 12.64
N GLU A 184 -19.71 2.60 13.64
CA GLU A 184 -19.70 3.26 14.94
C GLU A 184 -18.41 2.97 15.71
N GLN A 185 -18.01 1.69 15.80
CA GLN A 185 -16.75 1.28 16.40
C GLN A 185 -15.55 1.93 15.69
N ALA A 186 -15.57 1.99 14.35
CA ALA A 186 -14.50 2.63 13.60
C ALA A 186 -14.36 4.12 13.98
N ARG A 187 -15.47 4.85 14.16
CA ARG A 187 -15.46 6.25 14.61
C ARG A 187 -14.90 6.39 16.05
N GLN A 188 -15.24 5.46 16.95
CA GLN A 188 -14.70 5.46 18.32
C GLN A 188 -13.18 5.23 18.33
N TYR A 189 -12.66 4.35 17.47
CA TYR A 189 -11.21 4.11 17.36
C TYR A 189 -10.43 5.28 16.77
N LEU A 190 -11.09 6.19 16.06
CA LEU A 190 -10.46 7.37 15.42
C LEU A 190 -10.54 8.64 16.29
N GLN A 191 -11.24 8.60 17.41
CA GLN A 191 -11.31 9.69 18.41
C GLN A 191 -10.10 9.65 19.35
#